data_0e6530d495dbb75fbfacc394db9426cf
#
_entry.id   0e6530d495dbb75fbfacc394db9426cf
#
_cell.length_a   1.000
_cell.length_b   1.000
_cell.length_c   1.000
_cell.angle_alpha   90.00
_cell.angle_beta   90.00
_cell.angle_gamma   90.00
#
_symmetry.space_group_name_H-M   'P 1'
#
loop_
_entity.id
_entity.type
_entity.pdbx_description
1 polymer ?
#
loop_
_entity_poly.entity_id
_entity_poly.type
_entity_poly.pdbx_seq_one_letter_code
_entity_poly.pdbx_strand_id
1 'polypeptide(L)'
;MNKLRNIAIIAHVDHGKTTLVDELLKQCQVFRNNQIVRERFLDSNDLERERGITILAKNISITYKDYKINIIDTPGHSDFGGEVERVLKMADGVLLLVDSFEGPMPQTRFVLQKALDLNLKPIVVINKIDRPDNRPKEVLDEVYDLFIDLGADETQLEFPVIYASGRSGWAVKNLS
;
A
#
# COMPACT_ATOMS: atom_id res chain seq x y z
N MET A 1 -7.96 -6.60 -25.32
CA MET A 1 -6.80 -7.02 -24.52
C MET A 1 -6.95 -6.38 -23.13
N ASN A 2 -7.10 -7.17 -22.08
CA ASN A 2 -7.13 -6.60 -20.73
C ASN A 2 -5.76 -6.00 -20.42
N LYS A 3 -5.75 -4.74 -20.00
CA LYS A 3 -4.52 -4.06 -19.58
C LYS A 3 -4.13 -4.59 -18.21
N LEU A 4 -2.98 -5.25 -18.10
CA LEU A 4 -2.47 -5.79 -16.85
C LEU A 4 -1.59 -4.75 -16.13
N ARG A 5 -1.75 -4.66 -14.80
CA ARG A 5 -0.89 -3.87 -13.89
C ARG A 5 -0.58 -4.68 -12.63
N ASN A 6 0.67 -4.70 -12.26
CA ASN A 6 1.14 -5.33 -11.03
C ASN A 6 1.59 -4.22 -10.06
N ILE A 7 0.96 -4.13 -8.91
CA ILE A 7 1.22 -3.07 -7.92
C ILE A 7 1.62 -3.73 -6.61
N ALA A 8 2.80 -3.42 -6.12
CA ALA A 8 3.24 -3.83 -4.79
C ALA A 8 2.76 -2.81 -3.74
N ILE A 9 2.21 -3.28 -2.62
CA ILE A 9 1.81 -2.40 -1.51
C ILE A 9 2.90 -2.43 -0.44
N ILE A 10 3.41 -1.24 -0.10
CA ILE A 10 4.34 -0.98 0.97
C ILE A 10 3.60 -0.24 2.08
N ALA A 11 3.61 -0.78 3.28
CA ALA A 11 3.01 -0.16 4.45
C ALA A 11 3.71 -0.59 5.73
N HIS A 12 3.73 0.30 6.72
CA HIS A 12 4.06 -0.10 8.09
C HIS A 12 2.91 -0.90 8.71
N VAL A 13 3.23 -1.67 9.76
CA VAL A 13 2.23 -2.35 10.59
C VAL A 13 1.19 -1.34 11.07
N ASP A 14 -0.07 -1.70 11.07
CA ASP A 14 -1.20 -0.88 11.49
C ASP A 14 -1.51 0.38 10.65
N HIS A 15 -0.79 0.67 9.57
CA HIS A 15 -1.14 1.76 8.65
C HIS A 15 -2.41 1.49 7.83
N GLY A 16 -3.01 0.29 7.96
CA GLY A 16 -4.30 -0.06 7.38
C GLY A 16 -4.21 -0.76 6.02
N LYS A 17 -3.09 -1.44 5.72
CA LYS A 17 -2.88 -2.19 4.49
C LYS A 17 -3.99 -3.21 4.24
N THR A 18 -4.22 -4.11 5.19
CA THR A 18 -5.26 -5.16 5.09
C THR A 18 -6.64 -4.54 4.91
N THR A 19 -6.98 -3.52 5.70
CA THR A 19 -8.27 -2.82 5.61
C THR A 19 -8.49 -2.18 4.24
N LEU A 20 -7.46 -1.52 3.69
CA LEU A 20 -7.53 -0.92 2.36
C LEU A 20 -7.77 -1.97 1.28
N VAL A 21 -7.04 -3.07 1.32
CA VAL A 21 -7.16 -4.14 0.32
C VAL A 21 -8.51 -4.85 0.43
N ASP A 22 -8.98 -5.14 1.63
CA ASP A 22 -10.31 -5.73 1.85
C ASP A 22 -11.41 -4.83 1.27
N GLU A 23 -11.28 -3.51 1.43
CA GLU A 23 -12.25 -2.56 0.89
C GLU A 23 -12.18 -2.47 -0.65
N LEU A 24 -10.99 -2.50 -1.23
CA LEU A 24 -10.82 -2.58 -2.68
C LEU A 24 -11.47 -3.85 -3.25
N LEU A 25 -11.30 -4.99 -2.58
CA LEU A 25 -11.94 -6.25 -2.99
C LEU A 25 -13.46 -6.17 -2.94
N LYS A 26 -14.02 -5.56 -1.89
CA LYS A 26 -15.47 -5.35 -1.75
C LYS A 26 -16.01 -4.46 -2.87
N GLN A 27 -15.38 -3.31 -3.11
CA GLN A 27 -15.84 -2.34 -4.12
C GLN A 27 -15.68 -2.87 -5.55
N CYS A 28 -14.66 -3.69 -5.82
CA CYS A 28 -14.50 -4.33 -7.12
C CYS A 28 -15.37 -5.59 -7.30
N GLN A 29 -16.25 -5.89 -6.36
CA GLN A 29 -17.18 -7.04 -6.41
C GLN A 29 -16.48 -8.39 -6.68
N VAL A 30 -15.27 -8.55 -6.18
CA VAL A 30 -14.51 -9.81 -6.31
C VAL A 30 -15.20 -10.95 -5.57
N PHE A 31 -16.00 -10.63 -4.57
CA PHE A 31 -16.80 -11.58 -3.80
C PHE A 31 -18.22 -11.70 -4.37
N ARG A 32 -18.71 -12.93 -4.56
CA ARG A 32 -20.12 -13.17 -4.91
C ARG A 32 -21.04 -12.73 -3.77
N ASN A 33 -22.23 -12.25 -4.08
CA ASN A 33 -23.20 -11.64 -3.15
C ASN A 33 -23.55 -12.45 -1.87
N ASN A 34 -23.17 -13.71 -1.77
CA ASN A 34 -23.44 -14.60 -0.64
C ASN A 34 -22.18 -15.13 0.05
N GLN A 35 -21.00 -14.59 -0.27
CA GLN A 35 -19.76 -15.03 0.35
C GLN A 35 -19.49 -14.17 1.59
N ILE A 36 -19.47 -14.78 2.78
CA ILE A 36 -19.03 -14.12 4.01
C ILE A 36 -17.55 -13.80 3.82
N VAL A 37 -17.25 -12.53 3.60
CA VAL A 37 -15.88 -12.04 3.55
C VAL A 37 -15.33 -12.13 4.96
N ARG A 38 -14.40 -13.07 5.21
CA ARG A 38 -13.66 -13.08 6.46
C ARG A 38 -12.83 -11.79 6.50
N GLU A 39 -13.02 -11.00 7.54
CA GLU A 39 -12.15 -9.85 7.81
C GLU A 39 -10.69 -10.32 7.77
N ARG A 40 -9.81 -9.47 7.22
CA ARG A 40 -8.38 -9.75 7.04
C ARG A 40 -8.08 -10.89 6.06
N PHE A 41 -8.61 -10.79 4.86
CA PHE A 41 -8.37 -11.77 3.80
C PHE A 41 -6.87 -12.00 3.52
N LEU A 42 -6.05 -10.95 3.63
CA LEU A 42 -4.59 -11.03 3.48
C LEU A 42 -3.90 -11.78 4.62
N ASP A 43 -4.37 -11.62 5.85
CA ASP A 43 -3.76 -12.20 7.05
C ASP A 43 -4.36 -13.59 7.35
N SER A 44 -4.27 -14.52 6.39
CA SER A 44 -4.87 -15.86 6.52
C SER A 44 -4.01 -16.86 7.32
N ASN A 45 -2.75 -16.52 7.60
CA ASN A 45 -1.84 -17.35 8.40
C ASN A 45 -1.99 -17.01 9.89
N ASP A 46 -2.08 -18.02 10.74
CA ASP A 46 -2.26 -17.83 12.19
C ASP A 46 -1.12 -17.01 12.83
N LEU A 47 0.12 -17.21 12.36
CA LEU A 47 1.28 -16.42 12.81
C LEU A 47 1.21 -14.96 12.38
N GLU A 48 0.69 -14.67 11.18
CA GLU A 48 0.49 -13.30 10.69
C GLU A 48 -0.59 -12.59 11.50
N ARG A 49 -1.66 -13.32 11.85
CA ARG A 49 -2.74 -12.79 12.71
C ARG A 49 -2.28 -12.51 14.14
N GLU A 50 -1.50 -13.41 14.71
CA GLU A 50 -0.99 -13.29 16.08
C GLU A 50 -0.02 -12.11 16.21
N ARG A 51 0.84 -11.92 15.21
CA ARG A 51 1.87 -10.86 15.21
C ARG A 51 1.43 -9.56 14.54
N GLY A 52 0.30 -9.56 13.82
CA GLY A 52 -0.20 -8.42 13.07
C GLY A 52 0.70 -7.99 11.90
N ILE A 53 1.57 -8.88 11.42
CA ILE A 53 2.53 -8.60 10.33
C ILE A 53 2.34 -9.57 9.17
N THR A 54 2.61 -9.11 7.95
CA THR A 54 2.69 -9.94 6.75
C THR A 54 4.05 -10.63 6.68
N ILE A 55 4.06 -11.96 6.60
CA ILE A 55 5.28 -12.78 6.51
C ILE A 55 5.51 -13.23 5.06
N LEU A 56 4.46 -13.67 4.38
CA LEU A 56 4.53 -14.15 3.00
C LEU A 56 3.83 -13.20 2.05
N ALA A 57 4.46 -12.92 0.91
CA ALA A 57 3.86 -12.14 -0.16
C ALA A 57 2.63 -12.87 -0.70
N LYS A 58 1.51 -12.16 -0.82
CA LYS A 58 0.26 -12.67 -1.35
C LYS A 58 -0.17 -11.85 -2.56
N ASN A 59 -0.76 -12.52 -3.54
CA ASN A 59 -1.25 -11.89 -4.75
C ASN A 59 -2.78 -11.90 -4.76
N ILE A 60 -3.35 -10.72 -4.97
CA ILE A 60 -4.78 -10.55 -5.16
C ILE A 60 -5.00 -9.90 -6.51
N SER A 61 -6.02 -10.33 -7.22
CA SER A 61 -6.36 -9.77 -8.53
C SER A 61 -7.73 -9.13 -8.48
N ILE A 62 -7.80 -7.88 -8.88
CA ILE A 62 -9.06 -7.14 -9.05
C ILE A 62 -9.21 -6.71 -10.51
N THR A 63 -10.45 -6.55 -10.95
CA THR A 63 -10.76 -6.01 -12.27
C THR A 63 -11.47 -4.68 -12.11
N TYR A 64 -10.91 -3.63 -12.70
CA TYR A 64 -11.52 -2.32 -12.73
C TYR A 64 -11.56 -1.80 -14.18
N LYS A 65 -12.76 -1.63 -14.74
CA LYS A 65 -12.96 -1.32 -16.17
C LYS A 65 -12.20 -2.34 -17.04
N ASP A 66 -11.32 -1.89 -17.92
CA ASP A 66 -10.52 -2.72 -18.82
C ASP A 66 -9.17 -3.17 -18.23
N TYR A 67 -8.93 -2.85 -16.96
CA TYR A 67 -7.69 -3.19 -16.26
C TYR A 67 -7.86 -4.39 -15.37
N LYS A 68 -6.92 -5.31 -15.46
CA LYS A 68 -6.67 -6.32 -14.42
C LYS A 68 -5.51 -5.85 -13.58
N ILE A 69 -5.76 -5.62 -12.29
CA ILE A 69 -4.77 -5.12 -11.35
C ILE A 69 -4.44 -6.25 -10.38
N ASN A 70 -3.20 -6.69 -10.40
CA ASN A 70 -2.68 -7.60 -9.39
C ASN A 70 -2.06 -6.76 -8.28
N ILE A 71 -2.56 -6.95 -7.07
CA ILE A 71 -2.06 -6.34 -5.85
C ILE A 71 -1.17 -7.36 -5.18
N ILE A 72 0.10 -7.02 -4.99
CA ILE A 72 1.09 -7.87 -4.38
C ILE A 72 1.38 -7.32 -3.00
N ASP A 73 1.01 -8.09 -1.97
CA ASP A 73 1.29 -7.74 -0.59
C ASP A 73 2.77 -7.95 -0.28
N THR A 74 3.46 -6.90 0.22
CA THR A 74 4.87 -7.00 0.57
C THR A 74 5.05 -7.15 2.07
N PRO A 75 5.96 -8.03 2.53
CA PRO A 75 6.38 -8.02 3.93
C PRO A 75 6.93 -6.65 4.32
N GLY A 76 6.49 -6.10 5.45
CA GLY A 76 6.91 -4.79 5.94
C GLY A 76 8.22 -4.80 6.73
N HIS A 77 8.82 -5.97 6.97
CA HIS A 77 9.96 -6.12 7.86
C HIS A 77 11.27 -6.37 7.11
N SER A 78 12.37 -5.74 7.56
CA SER A 78 13.70 -5.89 6.98
C SER A 78 14.23 -7.34 6.96
N ASP A 79 13.72 -8.19 7.85
CA ASP A 79 14.12 -9.60 7.96
C ASP A 79 13.72 -10.44 6.73
N PHE A 80 12.78 -9.93 5.91
CA PHE A 80 12.28 -10.59 4.70
C PHE A 80 12.82 -9.96 3.40
N GLY A 81 14.04 -9.41 3.42
CA GLY A 81 14.61 -8.68 2.29
C GLY A 81 14.60 -9.41 0.96
N GLY A 82 14.82 -10.72 0.95
CA GLY A 82 14.79 -11.53 -0.27
C GLY A 82 13.38 -11.67 -0.86
N GLU A 83 12.35 -11.77 -0.03
CA GLU A 83 10.95 -11.81 -0.47
C GLU A 83 10.51 -10.46 -1.01
N VAL A 84 10.87 -9.37 -0.32
CA VAL A 84 10.62 -7.99 -0.76
C VAL A 84 11.20 -7.75 -2.15
N GLU A 85 12.47 -8.09 -2.37
CA GLU A 85 13.13 -7.88 -3.67
C GLU A 85 12.46 -8.69 -4.80
N ARG A 86 12.05 -9.93 -4.52
CA ARG A 86 11.33 -10.77 -5.49
C ARG A 86 10.02 -10.13 -5.89
N VAL A 87 9.23 -9.65 -4.91
CA VAL A 87 7.94 -9.00 -5.14
C VAL A 87 8.12 -7.73 -5.97
N LEU A 88 9.06 -6.88 -5.60
CA LEU A 88 9.29 -5.61 -6.29
C LEU A 88 9.72 -5.80 -7.74
N LYS A 89 10.51 -6.84 -8.06
CA LYS A 89 10.89 -7.17 -9.45
C LYS A 89 9.71 -7.57 -10.34
N MET A 90 8.59 -7.99 -9.76
CA MET A 90 7.38 -8.34 -10.51
C MET A 90 6.40 -7.16 -10.66
N ALA A 91 6.63 -6.06 -9.95
CA ALA A 91 5.72 -4.92 -9.91
C ALA A 91 6.02 -3.91 -11.03
N ASP A 92 4.95 -3.27 -11.53
CA ASP A 92 5.04 -2.12 -12.46
C ASP A 92 5.14 -0.80 -11.69
N GLY A 93 4.72 -0.78 -10.43
CA GLY A 93 4.76 0.35 -9.54
C GLY A 93 4.49 -0.04 -8.09
N VAL A 94 4.62 0.92 -7.20
CA VAL A 94 4.42 0.70 -5.76
C VAL A 94 3.38 1.66 -5.21
N LEU A 95 2.57 1.17 -4.29
CA LEU A 95 1.66 1.97 -3.49
C LEU A 95 2.23 2.07 -2.08
N LEU A 96 2.68 3.26 -1.70
CA LEU A 96 3.15 3.55 -0.34
C LEU A 96 1.97 4.02 0.50
N LEU A 97 1.57 3.23 1.48
CA LEU A 97 0.49 3.53 2.41
C LEU A 97 1.05 4.09 3.71
N VAL A 98 0.64 5.29 4.07
CA VAL A 98 1.12 6.01 5.27
C VAL A 98 -0.09 6.43 6.11
N ASP A 99 0.01 6.22 7.43
CA ASP A 99 -0.99 6.73 8.38
C ASP A 99 -0.91 8.26 8.47
N SER A 100 -2.06 8.93 8.42
CA SER A 100 -2.15 10.40 8.43
C SER A 100 -1.75 11.07 9.75
N PHE A 101 -1.55 10.30 10.81
CA PHE A 101 -1.08 10.77 12.11
C PHE A 101 0.38 10.36 12.38
N GLU A 102 0.71 9.07 12.19
CA GLU A 102 2.04 8.54 12.50
C GLU A 102 3.11 9.00 11.50
N GLY A 103 2.72 9.16 10.23
CA GLY A 103 3.67 9.47 9.16
C GLY A 103 4.48 8.26 8.68
N PRO A 104 5.53 8.47 7.88
CA PRO A 104 6.38 7.40 7.37
C PRO A 104 7.25 6.82 8.49
N MET A 105 7.25 5.48 8.62
CA MET A 105 7.95 4.75 9.66
C MET A 105 9.27 4.15 9.18
N PRO A 106 10.28 3.93 10.06
CA PRO A 106 11.60 3.45 9.65
C PRO A 106 11.60 2.13 8.88
N GLN A 107 10.66 1.21 9.18
CA GLN A 107 10.60 -0.09 8.49
C GLN A 107 10.23 0.05 7.01
N THR A 108 9.44 1.04 6.64
CA THR A 108 9.08 1.28 5.23
C THR A 108 10.24 1.84 4.42
N ARG A 109 11.22 2.47 5.07
CA ARG A 109 12.40 3.05 4.44
C ARG A 109 13.17 2.03 3.60
N PHE A 110 13.45 0.84 4.16
CA PHE A 110 14.18 -0.22 3.45
C PHE A 110 13.43 -0.68 2.19
N VAL A 111 12.13 -0.95 2.30
CA VAL A 111 11.33 -1.45 1.18
C VAL A 111 11.17 -0.37 0.10
N LEU A 112 10.96 0.88 0.52
CA LEU A 112 10.87 2.01 -0.39
C LEU A 112 12.20 2.25 -1.13
N GLN A 113 13.34 2.21 -0.44
CA GLN A 113 14.66 2.30 -1.08
C GLN A 113 14.81 1.27 -2.20
N LYS A 114 14.48 0.01 -1.93
CA LYS A 114 14.54 -1.06 -2.92
C LYS A 114 13.62 -0.81 -4.13
N ALA A 115 12.44 -0.25 -3.88
CA ALA A 115 11.52 0.12 -4.95
C ALA A 115 12.07 1.26 -5.83
N LEU A 116 12.67 2.28 -5.23
CA LEU A 116 13.31 3.40 -5.93
C LEU A 116 14.53 2.93 -6.73
N ASP A 117 15.37 2.06 -6.16
CA ASP A 117 16.54 1.46 -6.84
C ASP A 117 16.13 0.66 -8.10
N LEU A 118 14.92 0.10 -8.11
CA LEU A 118 14.34 -0.61 -9.26
C LEU A 118 13.59 0.33 -10.22
N ASN A 119 13.63 1.65 -10.01
CA ASN A 119 12.93 2.66 -10.79
C ASN A 119 11.40 2.43 -10.85
N LEU A 120 10.82 1.85 -9.81
CA LEU A 120 9.37 1.69 -9.71
C LEU A 120 8.70 3.04 -9.45
N LYS A 121 7.56 3.26 -10.13
CA LYS A 121 6.79 4.49 -9.94
C LYS A 121 5.96 4.40 -8.67
N PRO A 122 6.14 5.34 -7.71
CA PRO A 122 5.37 5.36 -6.48
C PRO A 122 4.02 6.03 -6.66
N ILE A 123 3.04 5.57 -5.89
CA ILE A 123 1.78 6.23 -5.59
C ILE A 123 1.70 6.33 -4.08
N VAL A 124 1.51 7.52 -3.53
CA VAL A 124 1.40 7.71 -2.08
C VAL A 124 -0.05 7.77 -1.68
N VAL A 125 -0.43 6.98 -0.68
CA VAL A 125 -1.77 7.00 -0.07
C VAL A 125 -1.63 7.38 1.40
N ILE A 126 -2.13 8.57 1.76
CA ILE A 126 -2.23 9.02 3.15
C ILE A 126 -3.58 8.54 3.68
N ASN A 127 -3.54 7.53 4.54
CA ASN A 127 -4.70 6.80 5.04
C ASN A 127 -5.15 7.29 6.42
N LYS A 128 -6.36 6.92 6.81
CA LYS A 128 -6.98 7.25 8.10
C LYS A 128 -7.23 8.75 8.29
N ILE A 129 -7.51 9.48 7.21
CA ILE A 129 -7.81 10.91 7.27
C ILE A 129 -9.15 11.24 7.93
N ASP A 130 -9.94 10.21 8.27
CA ASP A 130 -11.16 10.30 9.08
C ASP A 130 -10.87 10.43 10.60
N ARG A 131 -9.62 10.24 11.03
CA ARG A 131 -9.24 10.42 12.43
C ARG A 131 -9.25 11.89 12.84
N PRO A 132 -9.68 12.22 14.06
CA PRO A 132 -9.72 13.62 14.54
C PRO A 132 -8.32 14.22 14.76
N ASP A 133 -7.31 13.38 14.94
CA ASP A 133 -5.91 13.74 15.19
C ASP A 133 -5.04 13.68 13.94
N ASN A 134 -5.64 13.57 12.74
CA ASN A 134 -4.91 13.50 11.47
C ASN A 134 -4.15 14.82 11.18
N ARG A 135 -2.99 14.69 10.52
CA ARG A 135 -2.10 15.80 10.10
C ARG A 135 -1.56 15.54 8.68
N PRO A 136 -2.44 15.38 7.69
CA PRO A 136 -2.07 14.87 6.37
C PRO A 136 -1.09 15.77 5.59
N LYS A 137 -1.06 17.07 5.86
CA LYS A 137 -0.12 18.01 5.20
C LYS A 137 1.29 17.79 5.71
N GLU A 138 1.46 17.76 7.02
CA GLU A 138 2.75 17.51 7.66
C GLU A 138 3.27 16.11 7.31
N VAL A 139 2.39 15.10 7.28
CA VAL A 139 2.76 13.75 6.84
C VAL A 139 3.19 13.71 5.38
N LEU A 140 2.58 14.49 4.51
CA LEU A 140 3.01 14.61 3.13
C LEU A 140 4.42 15.21 3.02
N ASP A 141 4.71 16.26 3.80
CA ASP A 141 6.05 16.87 3.85
C ASP A 141 7.09 15.85 4.35
N GLU A 142 6.78 15.09 5.41
CA GLU A 142 7.62 14.00 5.91
C GLU A 142 7.87 12.90 4.86
N VAL A 143 6.88 12.61 4.02
CA VAL A 143 7.04 11.66 2.91
C VAL A 143 7.97 12.22 1.85
N TYR A 144 7.86 13.49 1.48
CA TYR A 144 8.81 14.13 0.57
C TYR A 144 10.24 14.10 1.12
N ASP A 145 10.43 14.44 2.39
CA ASP A 145 11.72 14.38 3.06
C ASP A 145 12.30 12.96 3.00
N LEU A 146 11.48 11.94 3.26
CA LEU A 146 11.88 10.55 3.15
C LEU A 146 12.35 10.18 1.74
N PHE A 147 11.64 10.59 0.69
CA PHE A 147 12.02 10.32 -0.70
C PHE A 147 13.34 11.01 -1.06
N ILE A 148 13.52 12.27 -0.65
CA ILE A 148 14.77 13.03 -0.86
C ILE A 148 15.94 12.35 -0.14
N ASP A 149 15.77 11.96 1.10
CA ASP A 149 16.75 11.23 1.90
C ASP A 149 17.16 9.88 1.28
N LEU A 150 16.25 9.24 0.55
CA LEU A 150 16.49 7.99 -0.18
C LEU A 150 17.10 8.21 -1.56
N GLY A 151 17.34 9.46 -1.96
CA GLY A 151 17.94 9.80 -3.25
C GLY A 151 16.99 9.63 -4.43
N ALA A 152 15.68 9.82 -4.22
CA ALA A 152 14.69 9.80 -5.30
C ALA A 152 15.02 10.86 -6.36
N ASP A 153 14.87 10.51 -7.63
CA ASP A 153 15.03 11.44 -8.74
C ASP A 153 13.79 12.34 -8.93
N GLU A 154 13.89 13.36 -9.80
CA GLU A 154 12.79 14.29 -10.05
C GLU A 154 11.51 13.58 -10.49
N THR A 155 11.62 12.51 -11.30
CA THR A 155 10.44 11.77 -11.79
C THR A 155 9.79 10.93 -10.69
N GLN A 156 10.57 10.49 -9.72
CA GLN A 156 10.09 9.75 -8.56
C GLN A 156 9.45 10.66 -7.51
N LEU A 157 9.87 11.94 -7.46
CA LEU A 157 9.27 12.96 -6.60
C LEU A 157 7.93 13.50 -7.14
N GLU A 158 7.63 13.32 -8.42
CA GLU A 158 6.34 13.66 -9.03
C GLU A 158 5.28 12.58 -8.82
N PHE A 159 5.25 11.97 -7.64
CA PHE A 159 4.27 10.93 -7.34
C PHE A 159 2.86 11.49 -7.12
N PRO A 160 1.82 10.78 -7.60
CA PRO A 160 0.45 11.12 -7.24
C PRO A 160 0.17 10.83 -5.76
N VAL A 161 -0.59 11.73 -5.13
CA VAL A 161 -1.03 11.60 -3.73
C VAL A 161 -2.53 11.35 -3.69
N ILE A 162 -2.95 10.41 -2.84
CA ILE A 162 -4.34 10.07 -2.58
C ILE A 162 -4.55 10.12 -1.06
N TYR A 163 -5.60 10.78 -0.62
CA TYR A 163 -6.04 10.80 0.76
C TYR A 163 -7.19 9.82 0.94
N ALA A 164 -7.09 8.93 1.90
CA ALA A 164 -8.03 7.82 2.03
C ALA A 164 -8.49 7.58 3.47
N SER A 165 -9.71 7.07 3.60
CA SER A 165 -10.18 6.35 4.75
C SER A 165 -10.49 4.92 4.32
N GLY A 166 -9.51 4.03 4.47
CA GLY A 166 -9.68 2.62 4.12
C GLY A 166 -10.81 1.95 4.90
N ARG A 167 -11.04 2.36 6.16
CA ARG A 167 -12.13 1.86 7.00
C ARG A 167 -13.51 2.30 6.49
N SER A 168 -13.63 3.53 6.01
CA SER A 168 -14.89 4.11 5.55
C SER A 168 -15.11 3.92 4.04
N GLY A 169 -14.13 3.37 3.32
CA GLY A 169 -14.27 2.99 1.92
C GLY A 169 -14.28 4.14 0.93
N TRP A 170 -13.57 5.24 1.20
CA TRP A 170 -13.50 6.37 0.29
C TRP A 170 -12.08 6.95 0.18
N ALA A 171 -11.84 7.62 -0.93
CA ALA A 171 -10.59 8.30 -1.21
C ALA A 171 -10.78 9.53 -2.09
N VAL A 172 -9.92 10.55 -1.91
CA VAL A 172 -9.94 11.81 -2.67
C VAL A 172 -8.53 12.21 -3.08
N LYS A 173 -8.40 12.96 -4.17
CA LYS A 173 -7.12 13.51 -4.63
C LYS A 173 -6.73 14.80 -3.92
N ASN A 174 -7.73 15.58 -3.49
CA ASN A 174 -7.51 16.86 -2.83
C ASN A 174 -8.33 16.90 -1.55
N LEU A 175 -7.75 17.42 -0.48
CA LEU A 175 -8.46 17.75 0.74
C LEU A 175 -9.15 19.11 0.53
N SER A 176 -10.46 19.15 0.77
CA SER A 176 -11.27 20.39 0.73
C SER A 176 -11.06 21.23 1.97
#